data_ab6d4b9f2eb2361693a755093b57579f
#
_entry.id   ab6d4b9f2eb2361693a755093b57579f
#
_cell.length_a   1.000
_cell.length_b   1.000
_cell.length_c   1.000
_cell.angle_alpha   90.00
_cell.angle_beta   90.00
_cell.angle_gamma   90.00
#
_symmetry.space_group_name_H-M   'P 1'
#
loop_
_entity.id
_entity.type
_entity.pdbx_description
1 polymer ?
#
loop_
_entity_poly.entity_id
_entity_poly.type
_entity_poly.pdbx_seq_one_letter_code
_entity_poly.pdbx_strand_id
1 'polypeptide(L)'
;MPEERIQWHPAFATALKLELKDYYPEVLDIQEEYQLTSKPLEVDILVVRKIKEAKILLNIAQLFKGHNIIEYKSPEDYLSVDDYYKVKAYAYLYKTLGERVDSIKVEDMTITMVSSKFPKKMAEHLEKHQQLTVTKQDDGIYYINGDDILSQFIVVDELPKRQNRYIRLLTTRMSIKEEISMLIKEFSSDPKNSMCELLFETVTASNLMQIMEVYNMARKLSNEEMEALDKVVMKFNLNKKWEEKGEVLSLLRILNKKFAGLPDEIAKKIQQTNDKKIINSIFDNIFEIESLEDLEKFLK
;
A
#
# COMPACT_ATOMS: atom_id res chain seq x y z
N MET A 1 -13.46 2.92 -19.77
CA MET A 1 -12.02 3.20 -19.53
C MET A 1 -11.57 2.14 -18.54
N PRO A 2 -10.36 1.58 -18.64
CA PRO A 2 -9.94 0.59 -17.66
C PRO A 2 -9.96 1.21 -16.27
N GLU A 3 -10.34 0.42 -15.27
CA GLU A 3 -10.27 0.78 -13.85
C GLU A 3 -8.91 1.41 -13.56
N GLU A 4 -8.88 2.63 -13.04
CA GLU A 4 -7.69 3.13 -12.34
C GLU A 4 -7.54 2.29 -11.06
N ARG A 5 -6.90 1.13 -11.18
CA ARG A 5 -6.47 0.37 -10.02
C ARG A 5 -5.56 1.25 -9.17
N ILE A 6 -5.84 1.30 -7.88
CA ILE A 6 -4.97 1.99 -6.92
C ILE A 6 -3.56 1.43 -7.08
N GLN A 7 -2.59 2.31 -7.34
CA GLN A 7 -1.20 1.94 -7.66
C GLN A 7 -0.39 1.73 -6.36
N TRP A 8 -0.76 0.69 -5.60
CA TRP A 8 -0.16 0.44 -4.30
C TRP A 8 1.34 0.13 -4.36
N HIS A 9 1.79 -0.71 -5.32
CA HIS A 9 3.21 -1.07 -5.43
C HIS A 9 4.09 0.13 -5.78
N PRO A 10 3.80 0.94 -6.82
CA PRO A 10 4.54 2.17 -7.09
C PRO A 10 4.47 3.17 -5.93
N ALA A 11 3.33 3.28 -5.24
CA ALA A 11 3.20 4.14 -4.08
C ALA A 11 4.07 3.66 -2.90
N PHE A 12 4.14 2.36 -2.67
CA PHE A 12 5.02 1.79 -1.66
C PHE A 12 6.50 2.03 -1.99
N ALA A 13 6.91 1.79 -3.24
CA ALA A 13 8.27 2.07 -3.69
C ALA A 13 8.65 3.55 -3.49
N THR A 14 7.70 4.45 -3.81
CA THR A 14 7.86 5.89 -3.58
C THR A 14 7.97 6.21 -2.08
N ALA A 15 7.10 5.63 -1.25
CA ALA A 15 7.15 5.83 0.20
C ALA A 15 8.48 5.35 0.80
N LEU A 16 8.98 4.20 0.35
CA LEU A 16 10.27 3.66 0.77
C LEU A 16 11.44 4.59 0.39
N LYS A 17 11.44 5.11 -0.85
CA LYS A 17 12.45 6.08 -1.30
C LYS A 17 12.42 7.36 -0.46
N LEU A 18 11.22 7.85 -0.09
CA LEU A 18 11.06 9.01 0.77
C LEU A 18 11.53 8.75 2.21
N GLU A 19 11.29 7.56 2.75
CA GLU A 19 11.81 7.17 4.06
C GLU A 19 13.34 7.07 4.06
N LEU A 20 13.91 6.53 2.98
CA LEU A 20 15.34 6.31 2.82
C LEU A 20 16.08 7.48 2.15
N LYS A 21 15.43 8.65 1.99
CA LYS A 21 15.96 9.78 1.21
C LYS A 21 17.35 10.26 1.64
N ASP A 22 17.71 10.12 2.91
CA ASP A 22 19.02 10.52 3.41
C ASP A 22 20.13 9.53 3.01
N TYR A 23 19.78 8.41 2.41
CA TYR A 23 20.68 7.35 1.96
C TYR A 23 20.57 7.06 0.45
N TYR A 24 19.42 7.38 -0.16
CA TYR A 24 19.19 7.20 -1.59
C TYR A 24 19.45 8.50 -2.35
N PRO A 25 20.14 8.48 -3.51
CA PRO A 25 20.69 7.29 -4.18
C PRO A 25 22.17 7.01 -3.84
N GLU A 26 22.82 7.77 -2.96
CA GLU A 26 24.27 7.73 -2.76
C GLU A 26 24.73 6.44 -2.06
N VAL A 27 24.03 6.03 -1.02
CA VAL A 27 24.35 4.85 -0.20
C VAL A 27 23.56 3.62 -0.65
N LEU A 28 22.31 3.84 -1.06
CA LEU A 28 21.37 2.80 -1.49
C LEU A 28 21.02 3.01 -2.97
N ASP A 29 20.85 1.91 -3.69
CA ASP A 29 20.16 1.88 -4.99
C ASP A 29 18.85 1.11 -4.82
N ILE A 30 17.73 1.69 -5.26
CA ILE A 30 16.38 1.12 -5.10
C ILE A 30 15.83 0.87 -6.49
N GLN A 31 15.66 -0.40 -6.83
CA GLN A 31 15.14 -0.87 -8.11
C GLN A 31 13.77 -1.48 -7.90
N GLU A 32 12.79 -0.95 -8.63
CA GLU A 32 11.40 -1.43 -8.64
C GLU A 32 11.20 -2.47 -9.73
N GLU A 33 10.29 -3.44 -9.51
CA GLU A 33 9.92 -4.48 -10.48
C GLU A 33 11.14 -5.16 -11.12
N TYR A 34 12.15 -5.46 -10.29
CA TYR A 34 13.41 -6.03 -10.75
C TYR A 34 13.21 -7.44 -11.32
N GLN A 35 13.45 -7.58 -12.61
CA GLN A 35 13.25 -8.84 -13.34
C GLN A 35 14.32 -9.87 -13.01
N LEU A 36 13.89 -11.05 -12.53
CA LEU A 36 14.77 -12.16 -12.19
C LEU A 36 15.02 -13.12 -13.35
N THR A 37 14.17 -13.09 -14.38
CA THR A 37 14.27 -13.98 -15.56
C THR A 37 13.72 -13.29 -16.81
N SER A 38 13.85 -13.93 -17.99
CA SER A 38 13.30 -13.45 -19.27
C SER A 38 11.76 -13.54 -19.37
N LYS A 39 11.08 -14.14 -18.38
CA LYS A 39 9.62 -14.09 -18.16
C LYS A 39 9.41 -13.56 -16.74
N PRO A 40 8.35 -12.77 -16.49
CA PRO A 40 8.26 -11.95 -15.30
C PRO A 40 8.16 -12.76 -14.01
N LEU A 41 9.32 -13.10 -13.44
CA LEU A 41 9.48 -13.37 -12.03
C LEU A 41 10.16 -12.11 -11.47
N GLU A 42 9.38 -11.23 -10.87
CA GLU A 42 9.80 -9.93 -10.40
C GLU A 42 9.77 -9.91 -8.89
N VAL A 43 10.78 -9.31 -8.26
CA VAL A 43 10.69 -8.87 -6.88
C VAL A 43 10.10 -7.47 -6.86
N ASP A 44 9.23 -7.18 -5.90
CA ASP A 44 8.59 -5.87 -5.83
C ASP A 44 9.63 -4.75 -5.74
N ILE A 45 10.60 -4.88 -4.82
CA ILE A 45 11.68 -3.92 -4.67
C ILE A 45 13.00 -4.65 -4.33
N LEU A 46 14.06 -4.24 -5.00
CA LEU A 46 15.44 -4.58 -4.68
C LEU A 46 16.17 -3.34 -4.20
N VAL A 47 16.73 -3.39 -2.99
CA VAL A 47 17.60 -2.33 -2.45
C VAL A 47 19.04 -2.82 -2.39
N VAL A 48 19.92 -2.20 -3.16
CA VAL A 48 21.36 -2.52 -3.15
C VAL A 48 22.11 -1.44 -2.38
N ARG A 49 22.90 -1.89 -1.39
CA ARG A 49 23.73 -1.00 -0.58
C ARG A 49 25.06 -0.74 -1.27
N LYS A 50 25.26 0.49 -1.73
CA LYS A 50 26.46 0.91 -2.48
C LYS A 50 27.66 1.15 -1.55
N ILE A 51 27.43 1.70 -0.36
CA ILE A 51 28.46 2.03 0.63
C ILE A 51 28.24 1.15 1.85
N LYS A 52 29.03 0.08 2.00
CA LYS A 52 28.84 -0.94 3.06
C LYS A 52 29.05 -0.40 4.47
N GLU A 53 29.95 0.57 4.63
CA GLU A 53 30.33 1.16 5.91
C GLU A 53 29.35 2.21 6.41
N ALA A 54 28.47 2.72 5.54
CA ALA A 54 27.47 3.72 5.91
C ALA A 54 26.51 3.15 6.97
N LYS A 55 26.36 3.84 8.10
CA LYS A 55 25.43 3.42 9.16
C LYS A 55 24.02 3.90 8.82
N ILE A 56 23.09 2.98 8.65
CA ILE A 56 21.67 3.28 8.46
C ILE A 56 20.99 3.24 9.83
N LEU A 57 20.45 4.38 10.27
CA LEU A 57 19.82 4.52 11.59
C LEU A 57 18.30 4.29 11.56
N LEU A 58 17.70 4.32 10.37
CA LEU A 58 16.27 4.11 10.21
C LEU A 58 15.90 2.68 10.61
N ASN A 59 14.96 2.54 11.53
CA ASN A 59 14.60 1.26 12.15
C ASN A 59 14.19 0.17 11.15
N ILE A 60 13.40 0.48 10.12
CA ILE A 60 12.96 -0.48 9.08
C ILE A 60 14.13 -1.01 8.23
N ALA A 61 15.26 -0.32 8.21
CA ALA A 61 16.42 -0.65 7.39
C ALA A 61 17.66 -1.07 8.21
N GLN A 62 17.52 -1.24 9.51
CA GLN A 62 18.63 -1.67 10.38
C GLN A 62 19.15 -3.07 10.01
N LEU A 63 18.26 -3.94 9.52
CA LEU A 63 18.62 -5.28 9.07
C LEU A 63 19.37 -5.28 7.73
N PHE A 64 19.27 -4.21 6.95
CA PHE A 64 19.75 -4.15 5.57
C PHE A 64 21.25 -4.44 5.45
N LYS A 65 21.57 -5.32 4.50
CA LYS A 65 22.92 -5.67 4.08
C LYS A 65 23.18 -5.26 2.62
N GLY A 66 24.11 -5.90 1.94
CA GLY A 66 24.45 -5.58 0.56
C GLY A 66 23.28 -5.62 -0.40
N HIS A 67 22.42 -6.65 -0.29
CA HIS A 67 21.30 -6.88 -1.18
C HIS A 67 20.02 -7.17 -0.36
N ASN A 68 19.00 -6.34 -0.52
CA ASN A 68 17.79 -6.40 0.30
C ASN A 68 16.57 -6.56 -0.58
N ILE A 69 15.90 -7.71 -0.49
CA ILE A 69 14.72 -8.06 -1.27
C ILE A 69 13.49 -7.73 -0.44
N ILE A 70 12.57 -6.96 -1.01
CA ILE A 70 11.39 -6.48 -0.31
C ILE A 70 10.15 -6.92 -1.07
N GLU A 71 9.24 -7.62 -0.39
CA GLU A 71 7.89 -7.97 -0.84
C GLU A 71 6.88 -7.14 -0.09
N TYR A 72 5.97 -6.50 -0.81
CA TYR A 72 4.91 -5.66 -0.25
C TYR A 72 3.52 -6.22 -0.52
N LYS A 73 2.67 -6.20 0.48
CA LYS A 73 1.24 -6.47 0.36
C LYS A 73 0.41 -5.23 0.66
N SER A 74 -0.49 -4.92 -0.26
CA SER A 74 -1.41 -3.78 -0.11
C SER A 74 -2.27 -3.91 1.17
N PRO A 75 -2.88 -2.82 1.66
CA PRO A 75 -3.69 -2.84 2.87
C PRO A 75 -4.89 -3.79 2.84
N GLU A 76 -5.34 -4.17 1.65
CA GLU A 76 -6.47 -5.09 1.43
C GLU A 76 -6.04 -6.55 1.29
N ASP A 77 -4.73 -6.79 1.18
CA ASP A 77 -4.13 -8.10 1.02
C ASP A 77 -3.42 -8.55 2.31
N TYR A 78 -2.95 -9.78 2.34
CA TYR A 78 -2.24 -10.35 3.50
C TYR A 78 -1.05 -11.18 3.07
N LEU A 79 -0.03 -11.25 3.93
CA LEU A 79 1.10 -12.15 3.76
C LEU A 79 0.68 -13.58 4.10
N SER A 80 0.69 -14.45 3.10
CA SER A 80 0.41 -15.87 3.23
C SER A 80 1.70 -16.69 3.46
N VAL A 81 1.56 -17.94 3.85
CA VAL A 81 2.69 -18.88 3.95
C VAL A 81 3.40 -19.02 2.60
N ASP A 82 2.64 -19.02 1.50
CA ASP A 82 3.21 -19.18 0.16
C ASP A 82 4.05 -17.95 -0.25
N ASP A 83 3.71 -16.75 0.25
CA ASP A 83 4.51 -15.55 0.00
C ASP A 83 5.91 -15.64 0.62
N TYR A 84 6.05 -16.28 1.80
CA TYR A 84 7.36 -16.54 2.38
C TYR A 84 8.22 -17.42 1.46
N TYR A 85 7.67 -18.52 0.98
CA TYR A 85 8.41 -19.41 0.08
C TYR A 85 8.68 -18.75 -1.27
N LYS A 86 7.74 -17.96 -1.78
CA LYS A 86 7.92 -17.19 -3.02
C LYS A 86 9.09 -16.22 -2.91
N VAL A 87 9.11 -15.40 -1.87
CA VAL A 87 10.19 -14.40 -1.70
C VAL A 87 11.54 -15.06 -1.41
N LYS A 88 11.57 -16.18 -0.68
CA LYS A 88 12.78 -16.99 -0.50
C LYS A 88 13.30 -17.53 -1.83
N ALA A 89 12.42 -18.09 -2.68
CA ALA A 89 12.80 -18.55 -4.01
C ALA A 89 13.36 -17.42 -4.87
N TYR A 90 12.77 -16.23 -4.81
CA TYR A 90 13.27 -15.05 -5.51
C TYR A 90 14.66 -14.61 -4.98
N ALA A 91 14.88 -14.66 -3.68
CA ALA A 91 16.16 -14.34 -3.09
C ALA A 91 17.25 -15.31 -3.56
N TYR A 92 16.98 -16.61 -3.57
CA TYR A 92 17.94 -17.59 -4.10
C TYR A 92 18.16 -17.43 -5.59
N LEU A 93 17.12 -17.15 -6.37
CA LEU A 93 17.25 -16.88 -7.78
C LEU A 93 18.13 -15.65 -8.01
N TYR A 94 17.85 -14.56 -7.28
CA TYR A 94 18.64 -13.33 -7.34
C TYR A 94 20.13 -13.58 -7.02
N LYS A 95 20.43 -14.41 -6.01
CA LYS A 95 21.80 -14.79 -5.66
C LYS A 95 22.56 -15.35 -6.87
N THR A 96 21.87 -16.08 -7.76
CA THR A 96 22.51 -16.71 -8.93
C THR A 96 22.78 -15.75 -10.08
N LEU A 97 22.24 -14.51 -10.02
CA LEU A 97 22.40 -13.50 -11.07
C LEU A 97 23.70 -12.68 -10.95
N GLY A 98 24.54 -12.98 -9.97
CA GLY A 98 25.83 -12.32 -9.82
C GLY A 98 26.72 -12.51 -11.05
N GLU A 99 27.55 -11.48 -11.39
CA GLU A 99 28.45 -11.50 -12.55
C GLU A 99 29.47 -12.66 -12.52
N ARG A 100 29.78 -13.13 -11.34
CA ARG A 100 30.71 -14.28 -11.13
C ARG A 100 30.08 -15.27 -10.16
N VAL A 101 30.49 -16.51 -10.25
CA VAL A 101 30.07 -17.55 -9.31
C VAL A 101 30.29 -17.09 -7.87
N ASP A 102 29.24 -17.15 -7.08
CA ASP A 102 29.22 -16.80 -5.66
C ASP A 102 29.65 -15.36 -5.33
N SER A 103 29.48 -14.42 -6.26
CA SER A 103 29.77 -12.99 -6.04
C SER A 103 28.72 -12.32 -5.13
N ILE A 104 27.48 -12.80 -5.14
CA ILE A 104 26.45 -12.42 -4.15
C ILE A 104 26.42 -13.50 -3.07
N LYS A 105 26.76 -13.13 -1.84
CA LYS A 105 26.77 -14.03 -0.70
C LYS A 105 25.41 -14.05 0.00
N VAL A 106 24.97 -15.21 0.45
CA VAL A 106 23.71 -15.38 1.20
C VAL A 106 23.73 -14.53 2.49
N GLU A 107 24.86 -14.52 3.17
CA GLU A 107 25.08 -13.71 4.39
C GLU A 107 25.08 -12.20 4.15
N ASP A 108 25.18 -11.74 2.88
CA ASP A 108 25.09 -10.31 2.48
C ASP A 108 23.71 -9.97 1.90
N MET A 109 22.73 -10.87 2.10
CA MET A 109 21.36 -10.69 1.64
C MET A 109 20.41 -10.53 2.83
N THR A 110 19.29 -9.83 2.61
CA THR A 110 18.15 -9.79 3.54
C THR A 110 16.82 -9.87 2.82
N ILE A 111 15.79 -10.31 3.52
CA ILE A 111 14.40 -10.32 3.06
C ILE A 111 13.57 -9.45 3.99
N THR A 112 12.77 -8.55 3.43
CA THR A 112 11.80 -7.75 4.16
C THR A 112 10.41 -7.99 3.57
N MET A 113 9.48 -8.43 4.39
CA MET A 113 8.07 -8.61 4.01
C MET A 113 7.23 -7.57 4.70
N VAL A 114 6.49 -6.77 3.93
CA VAL A 114 5.72 -5.62 4.43
C VAL A 114 4.23 -5.87 4.24
N SER A 115 3.45 -5.67 5.29
CA SER A 115 1.98 -5.76 5.27
C SER A 115 1.35 -4.85 6.31
N SER A 116 0.06 -4.53 6.16
CA SER A 116 -0.65 -3.71 7.14
C SER A 116 -0.74 -4.37 8.51
N LYS A 117 -0.96 -5.71 8.56
CA LYS A 117 -1.16 -6.47 9.80
C LYS A 117 -0.11 -7.55 9.96
N PHE A 118 0.16 -7.90 11.22
CA PHE A 118 1.06 -9.00 11.56
C PHE A 118 0.58 -10.34 10.94
N PRO A 119 1.43 -11.05 10.18
CA PRO A 119 1.06 -12.27 9.47
C PRO A 119 1.07 -13.50 10.39
N LYS A 120 0.11 -13.56 11.32
CA LYS A 120 0.06 -14.56 12.39
C LYS A 120 0.16 -15.99 11.89
N LYS A 121 -0.60 -16.35 10.85
CA LYS A 121 -0.59 -17.74 10.29
C LYS A 121 0.78 -18.11 9.72
N MET A 122 1.45 -17.16 9.06
CA MET A 122 2.80 -17.35 8.54
C MET A 122 3.80 -17.49 9.70
N ALA A 123 3.77 -16.63 10.70
CA ALA A 123 4.66 -16.72 11.86
C ALA A 123 4.50 -18.06 12.59
N GLU A 124 3.26 -18.50 12.84
CA GLU A 124 2.97 -19.83 13.44
C GLU A 124 3.50 -20.98 12.56
N HIS A 125 3.41 -20.87 11.23
CA HIS A 125 3.95 -21.87 10.31
C HIS A 125 5.47 -21.93 10.39
N LEU A 126 6.15 -20.78 10.39
CA LEU A 126 7.61 -20.71 10.49
C LEU A 126 8.12 -21.34 11.79
N GLU A 127 7.44 -21.07 12.91
CA GLU A 127 7.81 -21.65 14.20
C GLU A 127 7.59 -23.16 14.24
N LYS A 128 6.44 -23.65 13.77
CA LYS A 128 6.07 -25.08 13.87
C LYS A 128 6.77 -25.97 12.86
N HIS A 129 6.95 -25.48 11.63
CA HIS A 129 7.41 -26.33 10.52
C HIS A 129 8.82 -26.03 10.05
N GLN A 130 9.33 -24.82 10.31
CA GLN A 130 10.69 -24.42 9.91
C GLN A 130 11.63 -24.26 11.12
N GLN A 131 11.13 -24.39 12.35
CA GLN A 131 11.90 -24.20 13.59
C GLN A 131 12.55 -22.81 13.67
N LEU A 132 11.95 -21.82 13.00
CA LEU A 132 12.38 -20.42 13.05
C LEU A 132 11.69 -19.71 14.22
N THR A 133 12.27 -18.63 14.69
CA THR A 133 11.69 -17.84 15.80
C THR A 133 11.39 -16.44 15.33
N VAL A 134 10.14 -15.99 15.53
CA VAL A 134 9.74 -14.61 15.20
C VAL A 134 9.78 -13.76 16.47
N THR A 135 10.64 -12.74 16.48
CA THR A 135 10.84 -11.86 17.67
C THR A 135 10.59 -10.40 17.34
N LYS A 136 9.81 -9.72 18.18
CA LYS A 136 9.60 -8.27 18.05
C LYS A 136 10.89 -7.53 18.42
N GLN A 137 11.39 -6.69 17.52
CA GLN A 137 12.59 -5.88 17.70
C GLN A 137 12.25 -4.42 18.04
N ASP A 138 11.22 -3.88 17.40
CA ASP A 138 10.70 -2.53 17.59
C ASP A 138 9.22 -2.52 17.27
N ASP A 139 8.54 -1.41 17.47
CA ASP A 139 7.13 -1.28 17.08
C ASP A 139 6.98 -1.47 15.57
N GLY A 140 6.18 -2.45 15.20
CA GLY A 140 5.94 -2.86 13.82
C GLY A 140 7.10 -3.58 13.14
N ILE A 141 8.17 -3.96 13.84
CA ILE A 141 9.33 -4.65 13.27
C ILE A 141 9.58 -5.96 14.00
N TYR A 142 9.60 -7.06 13.24
CA TYR A 142 9.77 -8.41 13.75
C TYR A 142 10.85 -9.14 12.94
N TYR A 143 11.86 -9.67 13.62
CA TYR A 143 12.91 -10.47 12.99
C TYR A 143 12.55 -11.95 12.99
N ILE A 144 12.89 -12.62 11.89
CA ILE A 144 12.81 -14.07 11.74
C ILE A 144 14.21 -14.62 11.97
N ASN A 145 14.40 -15.30 13.11
CA ASN A 145 15.69 -15.82 13.52
C ASN A 145 15.78 -17.32 13.19
N GLY A 146 17.01 -17.77 12.87
CA GLY A 146 17.31 -19.17 12.55
C GLY A 146 17.24 -19.45 11.05
N ASP A 147 16.82 -18.48 10.22
CA ASP A 147 16.83 -18.60 8.78
C ASP A 147 18.23 -18.36 8.20
N ASP A 148 18.53 -18.92 7.05
CA ASP A 148 19.80 -18.75 6.34
C ASP A 148 19.95 -17.35 5.71
N ILE A 149 18.84 -16.73 5.31
CA ILE A 149 18.77 -15.31 4.91
C ILE A 149 18.10 -14.54 6.02
N LEU A 150 18.79 -13.52 6.56
CA LEU A 150 18.20 -12.64 7.58
C LEU A 150 16.90 -12.01 7.06
N SER A 151 15.83 -12.21 7.79
CA SER A 151 14.49 -11.82 7.34
C SER A 151 13.73 -11.04 8.40
N GLN A 152 12.86 -10.12 7.97
CA GLN A 152 11.98 -9.36 8.86
C GLN A 152 10.58 -9.19 8.30
N PHE A 153 9.60 -8.99 9.21
CA PHE A 153 8.30 -8.41 8.91
C PHE A 153 8.30 -6.93 9.31
N ILE A 154 7.71 -6.11 8.45
CA ILE A 154 7.31 -4.74 8.78
C ILE A 154 5.79 -4.69 8.77
N VAL A 155 5.21 -4.38 9.94
CA VAL A 155 3.76 -4.26 10.14
C VAL A 155 3.38 -2.79 10.18
N VAL A 156 2.83 -2.29 9.09
CA VAL A 156 2.60 -0.85 8.84
C VAL A 156 1.73 -0.22 9.93
N ASP A 157 0.65 -0.92 10.34
CA ASP A 157 -0.29 -0.41 11.36
C ASP A 157 0.34 -0.27 12.76
N GLU A 158 1.47 -0.94 13.01
CA GLU A 158 2.19 -0.91 14.29
C GLU A 158 3.41 0.01 14.29
N LEU A 159 3.83 0.57 13.15
CA LEU A 159 5.00 1.44 13.07
C LEU A 159 4.84 2.72 13.89
N PRO A 160 5.91 3.26 14.52
CA PRO A 160 5.86 4.49 15.31
C PRO A 160 5.43 5.69 14.45
N LYS A 161 4.53 6.53 14.99
CA LYS A 161 3.99 7.72 14.28
C LYS A 161 5.05 8.76 13.91
N ARG A 162 6.14 8.85 14.67
CA ARG A 162 7.21 9.85 14.47
C ARG A 162 8.28 9.40 13.49
N GLN A 163 8.32 8.11 13.19
CA GLN A 163 9.21 7.50 12.21
C GLN A 163 8.39 6.82 11.12
N ASN A 164 8.99 6.52 9.98
CA ASN A 164 8.34 5.77 8.89
C ASN A 164 7.02 6.41 8.41
N ARG A 165 6.97 7.74 8.42
CA ARG A 165 5.75 8.51 8.18
C ARG A 165 5.13 8.26 6.80
N TYR A 166 5.94 8.06 5.78
CA TYR A 166 5.47 7.84 4.40
C TYR A 166 4.90 6.43 4.22
N ILE A 167 5.56 5.39 4.76
CA ILE A 167 5.05 4.02 4.72
C ILE A 167 3.75 3.90 5.50
N ARG A 168 3.63 4.60 6.62
CA ARG A 168 2.39 4.63 7.43
C ARG A 168 1.19 5.25 6.72
N LEU A 169 1.39 6.10 5.72
CA LEU A 169 0.31 6.64 4.89
C LEU A 169 -0.33 5.58 3.99
N LEU A 170 0.35 4.44 3.75
CA LEU A 170 -0.17 3.34 2.94
C LEU A 170 -1.20 2.52 3.72
N THR A 171 -2.33 3.13 4.02
CA THR A 171 -3.46 2.56 4.76
C THR A 171 -4.78 2.96 4.14
N THR A 172 -5.80 2.12 4.27
CA THR A 172 -7.20 2.45 3.95
C THR A 172 -7.98 2.96 5.16
N ARG A 173 -7.30 3.14 6.31
CA ARG A 173 -7.89 3.51 7.60
C ARG A 173 -7.20 4.71 8.22
N MET A 174 -6.92 5.72 7.38
CA MET A 174 -6.23 6.92 7.84
C MET A 174 -6.99 7.59 8.98
N SER A 175 -6.28 7.93 10.06
CA SER A 175 -6.89 8.70 11.14
C SER A 175 -7.10 10.15 10.68
N ILE A 176 -8.35 10.61 10.83
CA ILE A 176 -8.88 11.83 10.21
C ILE A 176 -8.05 13.08 10.54
N LYS A 177 -7.43 13.16 11.71
CA LYS A 177 -6.86 14.43 12.16
C LYS A 177 -5.34 14.55 11.97
N GLU A 178 -4.58 13.55 12.34
CA GLU A 178 -3.11 13.65 12.37
C GLU A 178 -2.48 13.30 11.03
N GLU A 179 -2.94 12.21 10.41
CA GLU A 179 -2.34 11.68 9.18
C GLU A 179 -2.74 12.49 7.96
N ILE A 180 -3.99 12.97 7.90
CA ILE A 180 -4.44 13.88 6.82
C ILE A 180 -3.75 15.24 6.94
N SER A 181 -3.62 15.81 8.15
CA SER A 181 -2.88 17.06 8.34
C SER A 181 -1.40 16.91 7.95
N MET A 182 -0.79 15.77 8.25
CA MET A 182 0.57 15.47 7.84
C MET A 182 0.69 15.36 6.30
N LEU A 183 -0.22 14.64 5.66
CA LEU A 183 -0.31 14.51 4.20
C LEU A 183 -0.40 15.89 3.53
N ILE A 184 -1.32 16.74 4.00
CA ILE A 184 -1.51 18.09 3.48
C ILE A 184 -0.24 18.92 3.63
N LYS A 185 0.41 18.86 4.80
CA LYS A 185 1.61 19.63 5.09
C LYS A 185 2.80 19.21 4.21
N GLU A 186 3.04 17.91 4.07
CA GLU A 186 4.11 17.38 3.21
C GLU A 186 3.89 17.78 1.74
N PHE A 187 2.67 17.63 1.22
CA PHE A 187 2.33 18.03 -0.14
C PHE A 187 2.49 19.55 -0.35
N SER A 188 2.12 20.36 0.64
CA SER A 188 2.24 21.82 0.54
C SER A 188 3.68 22.31 0.62
N SER A 189 4.57 21.55 1.30
CA SER A 189 5.98 21.93 1.44
C SER A 189 6.78 21.76 0.14
N ASP A 190 6.44 20.76 -0.69
CA ASP A 190 7.08 20.54 -2.00
C ASP A 190 6.08 20.01 -3.05
N PRO A 191 5.19 20.89 -3.59
CA PRO A 191 4.13 20.48 -4.52
C PRO A 191 4.63 19.99 -5.88
N LYS A 192 5.92 20.20 -6.18
CA LYS A 192 6.54 19.81 -7.46
C LYS A 192 7.30 18.49 -7.38
N ASN A 193 7.39 17.89 -6.20
CA ASN A 193 8.07 16.61 -6.02
C ASN A 193 7.22 15.47 -6.58
N SER A 194 7.64 14.93 -7.71
CA SER A 194 6.93 13.85 -8.40
C SER A 194 6.80 12.56 -7.56
N MET A 195 7.77 12.29 -6.67
CA MET A 195 7.66 11.15 -5.74
C MET A 195 6.54 11.35 -4.73
N CYS A 196 6.42 12.56 -4.18
CA CYS A 196 5.31 12.86 -3.29
C CYS A 196 3.96 12.81 -4.02
N GLU A 197 3.90 13.23 -5.27
CA GLU A 197 2.65 13.27 -6.05
C GLU A 197 1.99 11.89 -6.17
N LEU A 198 2.74 10.86 -6.61
CA LEU A 198 2.20 9.51 -6.75
C LEU A 198 1.73 8.92 -5.41
N LEU A 199 2.52 9.10 -4.35
CA LEU A 199 2.15 8.66 -3.02
C LEU A 199 0.84 9.31 -2.56
N PHE A 200 0.73 10.62 -2.71
CA PHE A 200 -0.44 11.38 -2.29
C PHE A 200 -1.68 11.06 -3.12
N GLU A 201 -1.54 10.84 -4.41
CA GLU A 201 -2.64 10.42 -5.25
C GLU A 201 -3.21 9.07 -4.79
N THR A 202 -2.33 8.07 -4.58
CA THR A 202 -2.71 6.74 -4.10
C THR A 202 -3.37 6.79 -2.74
N VAL A 203 -2.76 7.50 -1.78
CA VAL A 203 -3.28 7.65 -0.42
C VAL A 203 -4.62 8.38 -0.41
N THR A 204 -4.74 9.42 -1.22
CA THR A 204 -5.97 10.22 -1.33
C THR A 204 -7.11 9.41 -1.95
N ALA A 205 -6.83 8.66 -3.02
CA ALA A 205 -7.82 7.78 -3.66
C ALA A 205 -8.32 6.70 -2.70
N SER A 206 -7.41 6.14 -1.89
CA SER A 206 -7.73 5.06 -0.94
C SER A 206 -8.49 5.55 0.30
N ASN A 207 -8.36 6.83 0.66
CA ASN A 207 -8.94 7.43 1.87
C ASN A 207 -9.88 8.59 1.55
N LEU A 208 -10.52 8.56 0.38
CA LEU A 208 -11.33 9.66 -0.16
C LEU A 208 -12.44 10.11 0.80
N MET A 209 -13.12 9.18 1.48
CA MET A 209 -14.22 9.49 2.41
C MET A 209 -13.70 10.19 3.67
N GLN A 210 -12.57 9.76 4.20
CA GLN A 210 -11.93 10.36 5.37
C GLN A 210 -11.48 11.80 5.06
N ILE A 211 -10.93 12.03 3.87
CA ILE A 211 -10.52 13.36 3.41
C ILE A 211 -11.74 14.28 3.21
N MET A 212 -12.82 13.74 2.64
CA MET A 212 -14.09 14.46 2.51
C MET A 212 -14.67 14.84 3.88
N GLU A 213 -14.61 13.94 4.86
CA GLU A 213 -15.06 14.22 6.22
C GLU A 213 -14.28 15.38 6.86
N VAL A 214 -12.95 15.39 6.71
CA VAL A 214 -12.10 16.49 7.17
C VAL A 214 -12.44 17.79 6.45
N TYR A 215 -12.63 17.76 5.14
CA TYR A 215 -13.03 18.92 4.35
C TYR A 215 -14.37 19.52 4.82
N ASN A 216 -15.35 18.66 5.08
CA ASN A 216 -16.66 19.08 5.58
C ASN A 216 -16.62 19.56 7.05
N MET A 217 -15.63 19.12 7.83
CA MET A 217 -15.38 19.58 9.20
C MET A 217 -14.51 20.84 9.28
N ALA A 218 -14.38 21.59 8.21
CA ALA A 218 -13.46 22.73 8.00
C ALA A 218 -13.39 23.78 9.12
N ARG A 219 -14.41 23.88 9.99
CA ARG A 219 -14.41 24.76 11.18
C ARG A 219 -13.31 24.44 12.21
N LYS A 220 -12.56 23.37 12.03
CA LYS A 220 -11.50 22.90 12.95
C LYS A 220 -10.08 23.01 12.36
N LEU A 221 -9.95 23.46 11.12
CA LEU A 221 -8.67 23.64 10.43
C LEU A 221 -8.26 25.12 10.47
N SER A 222 -6.96 25.40 10.49
CA SER A 222 -6.43 26.74 10.27
C SER A 222 -6.65 27.17 8.81
N ASN A 223 -6.57 28.49 8.54
CA ASN A 223 -6.69 28.99 7.16
C ASN A 223 -5.62 28.41 6.23
N GLU A 224 -4.39 28.22 6.73
CA GLU A 224 -3.28 27.62 5.98
C GLU A 224 -3.55 26.16 5.64
N GLU A 225 -4.10 25.37 6.58
CA GLU A 225 -4.49 23.98 6.35
C GLU A 225 -5.64 23.87 5.35
N MET A 226 -6.58 24.83 5.38
CA MET A 226 -7.68 24.87 4.41
C MET A 226 -7.20 25.20 2.99
N GLU A 227 -6.34 26.20 2.82
CA GLU A 227 -5.76 26.52 1.51
C GLU A 227 -4.95 25.35 0.94
N ALA A 228 -4.22 24.63 1.80
CA ALA A 228 -3.46 23.46 1.41
C ALA A 228 -4.39 22.31 0.99
N LEU A 229 -5.46 22.08 1.74
CA LEU A 229 -6.48 21.07 1.42
C LEU A 229 -7.22 21.41 0.13
N ASP A 230 -7.59 22.68 -0.10
CA ASP A 230 -8.20 23.13 -1.35
C ASP A 230 -7.30 22.83 -2.56
N LYS A 231 -5.99 23.05 -2.44
CA LYS A 231 -5.02 22.71 -3.49
C LYS A 231 -4.99 21.22 -3.79
N VAL A 232 -5.03 20.37 -2.74
CA VAL A 232 -5.10 18.91 -2.87
C VAL A 232 -6.41 18.51 -3.56
N VAL A 233 -7.55 19.05 -3.10
CA VAL A 233 -8.88 18.77 -3.68
C VAL A 233 -8.92 19.14 -5.16
N MET A 234 -8.41 20.31 -5.53
CA MET A 234 -8.37 20.77 -6.93
C MET A 234 -7.42 19.94 -7.77
N LYS A 235 -6.18 19.69 -7.29
CA LYS A 235 -5.16 18.98 -8.04
C LYS A 235 -5.58 17.54 -8.39
N PHE A 236 -6.19 16.85 -7.43
CA PHE A 236 -6.61 15.45 -7.62
C PHE A 236 -8.07 15.31 -8.05
N ASN A 237 -8.73 16.44 -8.35
CA ASN A 237 -10.14 16.49 -8.79
C ASN A 237 -11.07 15.68 -7.85
N LEU A 238 -10.85 15.83 -6.53
CA LEU A 238 -11.54 15.05 -5.51
C LEU A 238 -13.04 15.34 -5.47
N ASN A 239 -13.47 16.56 -5.75
CA ASN A 239 -14.90 16.92 -5.80
C ASN A 239 -15.67 15.99 -6.75
N LYS A 240 -15.13 15.77 -7.96
CA LYS A 240 -15.75 14.88 -8.94
C LYS A 240 -15.72 13.43 -8.45
N LYS A 241 -14.59 12.99 -7.89
CA LYS A 241 -14.46 11.63 -7.31
C LYS A 241 -15.42 11.43 -6.13
N TRP A 242 -15.68 12.47 -5.33
CA TRP A 242 -16.65 12.45 -4.23
C TRP A 242 -18.09 12.34 -4.71
N GLU A 243 -18.45 13.10 -5.74
CA GLU A 243 -19.77 13.03 -6.36
C GLU A 243 -20.04 11.62 -6.89
N GLU A 244 -19.12 11.06 -7.67
CA GLU A 244 -19.22 9.71 -8.22
C GLU A 244 -19.35 8.64 -7.12
N LYS A 245 -18.53 8.73 -6.07
CA LYS A 245 -18.59 7.80 -4.93
C LYS A 245 -19.87 7.99 -4.10
N GLY A 246 -20.34 9.22 -3.98
CA GLY A 246 -21.61 9.56 -3.34
C GLY A 246 -22.82 8.98 -4.08
N GLU A 247 -22.82 9.00 -5.40
CA GLU A 247 -23.83 8.36 -6.25
C GLU A 247 -23.87 6.85 -6.00
N VAL A 248 -22.72 6.18 -6.02
CA VAL A 248 -22.62 4.73 -5.74
C VAL A 248 -23.14 4.37 -4.35
N LEU A 249 -22.73 5.12 -3.32
CA LEU A 249 -23.17 4.87 -1.94
C LEU A 249 -24.69 5.11 -1.78
N SER A 250 -25.24 6.11 -2.45
CA SER A 250 -26.67 6.39 -2.47
C SER A 250 -27.44 5.26 -3.13
N LEU A 251 -26.93 4.76 -4.27
CA LEU A 251 -27.50 3.62 -4.97
C LEU A 251 -27.53 2.36 -4.08
N LEU A 252 -26.40 2.04 -3.46
CA LEU A 252 -26.29 0.89 -2.55
C LEU A 252 -27.28 1.00 -1.39
N ARG A 253 -27.45 2.20 -0.81
CA ARG A 253 -28.40 2.44 0.28
C ARG A 253 -29.86 2.19 -0.16
N ILE A 254 -30.22 2.65 -1.35
CA ILE A 254 -31.54 2.46 -1.92
C ILE A 254 -31.79 0.97 -2.21
N LEU A 255 -30.86 0.30 -2.86
CA LEU A 255 -30.95 -1.13 -3.18
C LEU A 255 -31.03 -1.99 -1.92
N ASN A 256 -30.20 -1.71 -0.91
CA ASN A 256 -30.27 -2.41 0.38
C ASN A 256 -31.65 -2.27 1.05
N LYS A 257 -32.24 -1.09 0.94
CA LYS A 257 -33.60 -0.86 1.48
C LYS A 257 -34.66 -1.59 0.64
N LYS A 258 -34.52 -1.57 -0.69
CA LYS A 258 -35.47 -2.19 -1.61
C LYS A 258 -35.51 -3.70 -1.48
N PHE A 259 -34.35 -4.35 -1.36
CA PHE A 259 -34.21 -5.80 -1.30
C PHE A 259 -34.07 -6.37 0.12
N ALA A 260 -34.32 -5.53 1.16
CA ALA A 260 -34.15 -5.90 2.57
C ALA A 260 -32.78 -6.53 2.91
N GLY A 261 -31.74 -6.13 2.17
CA GLY A 261 -30.37 -6.59 2.24
C GLY A 261 -29.85 -6.95 0.86
N LEU A 262 -28.69 -6.39 0.49
CA LEU A 262 -28.04 -6.69 -0.78
C LEU A 262 -26.91 -7.71 -0.53
N PRO A 263 -26.81 -8.80 -1.33
CA PRO A 263 -25.70 -9.74 -1.23
C PRO A 263 -24.35 -9.03 -1.42
N ASP A 264 -23.36 -9.42 -0.60
CA ASP A 264 -22.04 -8.81 -0.61
C ASP A 264 -21.35 -8.82 -1.99
N GLU A 265 -21.59 -9.86 -2.79
CA GLU A 265 -21.04 -9.97 -4.15
C GLU A 265 -21.60 -8.91 -5.09
N ILE A 266 -22.91 -8.65 -5.02
CA ILE A 266 -23.58 -7.62 -5.82
C ILE A 266 -23.16 -6.23 -5.35
N ALA A 267 -23.10 -6.02 -4.03
CA ALA A 267 -22.63 -4.78 -3.45
C ALA A 267 -21.20 -4.45 -3.90
N LYS A 268 -20.30 -5.45 -3.90
CA LYS A 268 -18.94 -5.29 -4.40
C LYS A 268 -18.89 -4.98 -5.90
N LYS A 269 -19.68 -5.66 -6.73
CA LYS A 269 -19.76 -5.36 -8.17
C LYS A 269 -20.17 -3.91 -8.41
N ILE A 270 -21.18 -3.42 -7.70
CA ILE A 270 -21.63 -2.02 -7.81
C ILE A 270 -20.54 -1.05 -7.34
N GLN A 271 -19.87 -1.35 -6.22
CA GLN A 271 -18.77 -0.53 -5.70
C GLN A 271 -17.56 -0.48 -6.64
N GLN A 272 -17.32 -1.53 -7.40
CA GLN A 272 -16.23 -1.65 -8.35
C GLN A 272 -16.62 -1.13 -9.76
N THR A 273 -17.89 -0.82 -9.98
CA THR A 273 -18.36 -0.29 -11.25
C THR A 273 -17.96 1.17 -11.40
N ASN A 274 -16.98 1.44 -12.27
CA ASN A 274 -16.52 2.79 -12.61
C ASN A 274 -17.26 3.41 -13.81
N ASP A 275 -18.20 2.69 -14.39
CA ASP A 275 -19.01 3.20 -15.50
C ASP A 275 -20.24 3.94 -14.96
N LYS A 276 -20.17 5.27 -15.01
CA LYS A 276 -21.26 6.16 -14.62
C LYS A 276 -22.57 5.86 -15.37
N LYS A 277 -22.49 5.34 -16.60
CA LYS A 277 -23.68 4.97 -17.37
C LYS A 277 -24.41 3.81 -16.74
N ILE A 278 -23.70 2.82 -16.20
CA ILE A 278 -24.29 1.68 -15.50
C ILE A 278 -24.99 2.17 -14.22
N ILE A 279 -24.31 2.99 -13.43
CA ILE A 279 -24.87 3.55 -12.20
C ILE A 279 -26.13 4.36 -12.48
N ASN A 280 -26.09 5.24 -13.47
CA ASN A 280 -27.25 6.04 -13.89
C ASN A 280 -28.37 5.16 -14.43
N SER A 281 -28.04 4.15 -15.25
CA SER A 281 -29.05 3.21 -15.77
C SER A 281 -29.77 2.45 -14.68
N ILE A 282 -29.07 2.05 -13.62
CA ILE A 282 -29.71 1.41 -12.44
C ILE A 282 -30.58 2.43 -11.70
N PHE A 283 -30.14 3.68 -11.51
CA PHE A 283 -30.96 4.73 -10.90
C PHE A 283 -32.23 5.00 -11.70
N ASP A 284 -32.12 5.16 -13.01
CA ASP A 284 -33.25 5.46 -13.89
C ASP A 284 -34.31 4.35 -13.89
N ASN A 285 -33.86 3.09 -13.73
CA ASN A 285 -34.73 1.92 -13.73
C ASN A 285 -34.98 1.37 -12.31
N ILE A 286 -34.65 2.11 -11.26
CA ILE A 286 -34.67 1.62 -9.86
C ILE A 286 -36.05 1.07 -9.45
N PHE A 287 -37.14 1.62 -9.97
CA PHE A 287 -38.50 1.18 -9.67
C PHE A 287 -38.92 -0.05 -10.47
N GLU A 288 -38.29 -0.30 -11.63
CA GLU A 288 -38.60 -1.41 -12.54
C GLU A 288 -37.81 -2.68 -12.20
N ILE A 289 -36.67 -2.54 -11.48
CA ILE A 289 -35.85 -3.67 -11.03
C ILE A 289 -36.55 -4.35 -9.86
N GLU A 290 -37.28 -5.44 -10.11
CA GLU A 290 -38.08 -6.15 -9.08
C GLU A 290 -37.30 -7.27 -8.39
N SER A 291 -36.22 -7.79 -9.00
CA SER A 291 -35.40 -8.88 -8.46
C SER A 291 -33.91 -8.60 -8.52
N LEU A 292 -33.12 -9.37 -7.75
CA LEU A 292 -31.64 -9.32 -7.82
C LEU A 292 -31.13 -9.78 -9.20
N GLU A 293 -31.86 -10.68 -9.85
CA GLU A 293 -31.54 -11.14 -11.23
C GLU A 293 -31.72 -10.02 -12.26
N ASP A 294 -32.72 -9.15 -12.07
CA ASP A 294 -32.88 -7.96 -12.92
C ASP A 294 -31.75 -6.97 -12.69
N LEU A 295 -31.34 -6.76 -11.46
CA LEU A 295 -30.21 -5.90 -11.12
C LEU A 295 -28.90 -6.41 -11.75
N GLU A 296 -28.66 -7.73 -11.72
CA GLU A 296 -27.45 -8.31 -12.31
C GLU A 296 -27.36 -8.14 -13.83
N LYS A 297 -28.48 -7.93 -14.54
CA LYS A 297 -28.46 -7.65 -15.97
C LYS A 297 -27.79 -6.33 -16.31
N PHE A 298 -27.83 -5.36 -15.41
CA PHE A 298 -27.17 -4.07 -15.55
C PHE A 298 -25.67 -4.12 -15.21
N LEU A 299 -25.24 -5.16 -14.47
CA LEU A 299 -23.87 -5.32 -14.01
C LEU A 299 -23.02 -6.25 -14.88
N LYS A 300 -23.59 -6.69 -15.99
CA LYS A 300 -22.89 -7.48 -17.03
C LYS A 300 -22.33 -6.54 -18.08
#